data_3ab16fca4839707cda06d683a3f0b48f
#
_entry.id   3ab16fca4839707cda06d683a3f0b48f
#
_cell.length_a   1.000
_cell.length_b   1.000
_cell.length_c   1.000
_cell.angle_alpha   90.00
_cell.angle_beta   90.00
_cell.angle_gamma   90.00
#
_symmetry.space_group_name_H-M   'P 1'
#
loop_
_entity.id
_entity.type
_entity.pdbx_description
1 polymer ?
#
loop_
_entity_poly.entity_id
_entity_poly.type
_entity_poly.pdbx_seq_one_letter_code
_entity_poly.pdbx_strand_id
1 'polypeptide(L)'
;MHYPFLPHGTRRFSMGFVLVSLMLGIMLPLAACGGGPAANTDTASSGPANLTYWGWIPGTDKMVALFNKTHPGIHVTWVQTPGGQPTYDKMFTAIKANNEPDLGQIEYQLLPNFESTGALVDLAQYGAGDLKSQFVPWTWNQVVLGNAIYAIPGDTGPLGMYYRSDLFKKYNIAVPTTWAQYADAAVKLHAADPNSYISDFAPKSGGWFTGLAWQNGSHFFGIDGQSWKVNVSNPQSQQVATFWQGLLDKKLVKTETDFTTGFYHDLGTGAIATWIGAPWTASSISTNVPSGKGLWSAAPIPQWEAGQTKDGNWGGSTEVVFKSSKHPKEAAEFAKWLYTNDDAIGIYITEAGAYPAKTAALDSKVLNSPNPYYNNQNLNDVFKPASTQVDATFQWGPTMNQFYLDLGDNFSNATNGKGTLTDALSATQTSTTTFMKKQGYSVSN
;
A
#
# COMPACT_ATOMS: atom_id res chain seq x y z
N MET A 1 -37.46 -21.66 -23.33
CA MET A 1 -37.49 -22.83 -24.22
C MET A 1 -36.42 -23.80 -23.77
N HIS A 2 -36.87 -24.89 -23.25
CA HIS A 2 -36.38 -26.28 -23.22
C HIS A 2 -34.88 -26.58 -23.14
N TYR A 3 -34.55 -27.18 -22.00
CA TYR A 3 -33.47 -28.15 -21.77
C TYR A 3 -33.64 -29.42 -22.65
N PRO A 4 -32.59 -30.26 -22.87
CA PRO A 4 -32.61 -31.48 -22.05
C PRO A 4 -31.26 -31.94 -21.47
N PHE A 5 -31.40 -32.67 -20.39
CA PHE A 5 -30.48 -33.50 -19.62
C PHE A 5 -30.06 -34.83 -20.32
N LEU A 6 -28.93 -35.40 -19.80
CA LEU A 6 -28.61 -36.82 -19.48
C LEU A 6 -27.35 -37.38 -20.19
N PRO A 7 -26.75 -38.49 -19.69
CA PRO A 7 -26.53 -38.93 -18.31
C PRO A 7 -25.10 -39.48 -17.98
N HIS A 8 -24.95 -39.89 -16.73
CA HIS A 8 -23.86 -40.64 -16.09
C HIS A 8 -23.23 -41.81 -16.84
N GLY A 9 -21.90 -42.02 -16.61
CA GLY A 9 -21.19 -43.23 -16.94
C GLY A 9 -20.03 -43.51 -15.97
N THR A 10 -20.33 -44.26 -14.92
CA THR A 10 -19.37 -44.90 -14.01
C THR A 10 -18.64 -46.01 -14.68
N ARG A 11 -17.31 -46.06 -14.61
CA ARG A 11 -16.53 -47.33 -14.74
C ARG A 11 -15.41 -47.39 -13.71
N ARG A 12 -15.64 -48.26 -12.74
CA ARG A 12 -14.60 -48.88 -11.91
C ARG A 12 -13.84 -49.93 -12.77
N PHE A 13 -12.55 -49.98 -12.63
CA PHE A 13 -11.79 -51.23 -12.83
C PHE A 13 -10.66 -51.37 -11.82
N SER A 14 -10.53 -52.57 -11.37
CA SER A 14 -9.79 -53.10 -10.23
C SER A 14 -8.36 -53.52 -10.55
N MET A 15 -7.54 -53.39 -9.51
CA MET A 15 -6.49 -54.31 -9.03
C MET A 15 -5.73 -55.20 -10.02
N GLY A 16 -4.42 -55.12 -9.90
CA GLY A 16 -3.49 -56.15 -10.38
C GLY A 16 -2.12 -55.97 -9.73
N PHE A 17 -1.89 -56.75 -8.65
CA PHE A 17 -0.59 -56.97 -8.00
C PHE A 17 0.29 -57.84 -8.89
N VAL A 18 1.56 -57.47 -9.09
CA VAL A 18 2.64 -58.42 -9.36
C VAL A 18 3.92 -57.95 -8.66
N LEU A 19 4.31 -58.72 -7.63
CA LEU A 19 5.63 -58.76 -7.03
C LEU A 19 6.55 -59.58 -7.92
N VAL A 20 7.73 -59.06 -8.22
CA VAL A 20 8.91 -59.92 -8.54
C VAL A 20 10.14 -59.35 -7.85
N SER A 21 10.60 -60.10 -6.87
CA SER A 21 11.90 -59.94 -6.22
C SER A 21 12.99 -60.52 -7.08
N LEU A 22 14.09 -59.83 -7.25
CA LEU A 22 15.37 -60.47 -7.57
C LEU A 22 16.51 -59.79 -6.80
N MET A 23 17.05 -60.53 -5.85
CA MET A 23 18.33 -60.25 -5.19
C MET A 23 19.46 -60.59 -6.15
N LEU A 24 20.46 -59.72 -6.24
CA LEU A 24 21.81 -60.14 -6.50
C LEU A 24 22.78 -59.17 -5.77
N GLY A 25 23.49 -59.74 -4.80
CA GLY A 25 24.56 -59.09 -4.08
C GLY A 25 25.88 -59.12 -4.82
N ILE A 26 26.68 -58.10 -4.69
CA ILE A 26 28.14 -58.17 -4.87
C ILE A 26 28.83 -57.20 -3.88
N MET A 27 29.87 -57.68 -3.33
CA MET A 27 30.74 -57.28 -2.22
C MET A 27 31.37 -55.89 -2.30
N LEU A 28 31.54 -55.33 -1.09
CA LEU A 28 32.46 -54.24 -0.76
C LEU A 28 33.94 -54.61 -0.93
N PRO A 29 34.79 -53.59 -1.06
CA PRO A 29 35.89 -53.49 -0.12
C PRO A 29 35.85 -52.19 0.72
N LEU A 30 36.05 -52.33 2.03
CA LEU A 30 36.42 -51.28 2.95
C LEU A 30 37.79 -50.70 2.57
N ALA A 31 37.84 -49.38 2.48
CA ALA A 31 39.06 -48.64 2.70
C ALA A 31 38.76 -47.55 3.74
N ALA A 32 39.22 -47.78 4.95
CA ALA A 32 39.29 -46.77 6.00
C ALA A 32 40.48 -45.82 5.75
N CYS A 33 40.28 -44.52 5.81
CA CYS A 33 41.25 -43.57 6.36
C CYS A 33 40.68 -42.16 6.54
N GLY A 34 40.80 -41.63 7.72
CA GLY A 34 41.08 -40.21 7.97
C GLY A 34 39.85 -39.31 8.13
N GLY A 35 39.35 -39.21 9.37
CA GLY A 35 38.46 -38.13 9.75
C GLY A 35 39.19 -36.78 9.79
N GLY A 36 38.76 -35.84 8.97
CA GLY A 36 38.95 -34.41 9.13
C GLY A 36 37.57 -33.76 9.21
N PRO A 37 37.38 -32.67 9.96
CA PRO A 37 36.08 -31.99 10.01
C PRO A 37 35.74 -31.52 8.60
N ALA A 38 34.57 -31.93 8.11
CA ALA A 38 34.02 -31.45 6.87
C ALA A 38 33.83 -29.94 7.00
N ALA A 39 34.70 -29.18 6.37
CA ALA A 39 34.41 -27.80 6.05
C ALA A 39 33.17 -27.81 5.16
N ASN A 40 32.10 -27.20 5.57
CA ASN A 40 31.00 -26.83 4.69
C ASN A 40 31.60 -25.94 3.62
N THR A 41 31.99 -26.52 2.50
CA THR A 41 32.17 -25.75 1.28
C THR A 41 30.77 -25.41 0.79
N ASP A 42 30.33 -24.20 1.14
CA ASP A 42 29.32 -23.50 0.33
C ASP A 42 29.84 -23.56 -1.10
N THR A 43 29.30 -24.46 -1.91
CA THR A 43 29.49 -24.45 -3.35
C THR A 43 28.79 -23.17 -3.85
N ALA A 44 29.56 -22.09 -3.87
CA ALA A 44 29.14 -20.88 -4.55
C ALA A 44 28.80 -21.26 -5.99
N SER A 45 27.56 -21.14 -6.36
CA SER A 45 27.07 -21.22 -7.73
C SER A 45 27.96 -20.34 -8.58
N SER A 46 28.67 -20.88 -9.58
CA SER A 46 29.66 -20.16 -10.41
C SER A 46 28.99 -19.24 -11.45
N GLY A 47 27.72 -18.90 -11.30
CA GLY A 47 26.95 -18.02 -12.18
C GLY A 47 26.29 -16.89 -11.41
N PRO A 48 25.72 -15.89 -12.11
CA PRO A 48 24.99 -14.81 -11.48
C PRO A 48 23.77 -15.34 -10.70
N ALA A 49 23.47 -14.74 -9.57
CA ALA A 49 22.23 -14.98 -8.85
C ALA A 49 21.05 -14.49 -9.71
N ASN A 50 20.09 -15.38 -10.01
CA ASN A 50 18.89 -15.02 -10.76
C ASN A 50 17.74 -14.82 -9.78
N LEU A 51 17.16 -13.62 -9.77
CA LEU A 51 16.09 -13.21 -8.89
C LEU A 51 14.81 -12.90 -9.67
N THR A 52 13.67 -13.26 -9.12
CA THR A 52 12.34 -12.85 -9.59
C THR A 52 11.76 -11.80 -8.66
N TYR A 53 11.23 -10.73 -9.24
CA TYR A 53 10.64 -9.62 -8.50
C TYR A 53 9.22 -9.33 -9.01
N TRP A 54 8.23 -9.38 -8.12
CA TRP A 54 6.84 -9.04 -8.42
C TRP A 54 6.49 -7.64 -7.89
N GLY A 55 6.05 -6.76 -8.78
CA GLY A 55 5.67 -5.39 -8.43
C GLY A 55 4.82 -4.75 -9.51
N TRP A 56 4.28 -3.57 -9.22
CA TRP A 56 3.36 -2.86 -10.13
C TRP A 56 3.73 -1.41 -10.41
N ILE A 57 4.77 -0.89 -9.76
CA ILE A 57 5.14 0.52 -9.89
C ILE A 57 5.68 0.80 -11.30
N PRO A 58 5.16 1.83 -11.99
CA PRO A 58 5.70 2.27 -13.28
C PRO A 58 7.20 2.61 -13.20
N GLY A 59 7.95 2.29 -14.25
CA GLY A 59 9.39 2.56 -14.32
C GLY A 59 10.27 1.52 -13.62
N THR A 60 9.68 0.50 -12.96
CA THR A 60 10.44 -0.60 -12.33
C THR A 60 11.29 -1.35 -13.35
N ASP A 61 10.81 -1.53 -14.58
CA ASP A 61 11.59 -2.11 -15.68
C ASP A 61 12.91 -1.37 -15.94
N LYS A 62 12.88 -0.02 -15.89
CA LYS A 62 14.06 0.84 -16.07
C LYS A 62 15.02 0.74 -14.88
N MET A 63 14.46 0.71 -13.66
CA MET A 63 15.26 0.54 -12.43
C MET A 63 15.95 -0.82 -12.43
N VAL A 64 15.24 -1.90 -12.76
CA VAL A 64 15.80 -3.26 -12.89
C VAL A 64 16.87 -3.31 -13.98
N ALA A 65 16.64 -2.72 -15.15
CA ALA A 65 17.63 -2.66 -16.21
C ALA A 65 18.91 -1.93 -15.78
N LEU A 66 18.78 -0.84 -15.00
CA LEU A 66 19.91 -0.10 -14.44
C LEU A 66 20.68 -0.95 -13.42
N PHE A 67 19.98 -1.65 -12.52
CA PHE A 67 20.59 -2.56 -11.56
C PHE A 67 21.36 -3.69 -12.26
N ASN A 68 20.74 -4.39 -13.18
CA ASN A 68 21.36 -5.49 -13.91
C ASN A 68 22.62 -5.06 -14.68
N LYS A 69 22.64 -3.83 -15.19
CA LYS A 69 23.81 -3.25 -15.87
C LYS A 69 24.98 -3.00 -14.92
N THR A 70 24.69 -2.59 -13.70
CA THR A 70 25.72 -2.18 -12.71
C THR A 70 26.12 -3.29 -11.76
N HIS A 71 25.38 -4.40 -11.68
CA HIS A 71 25.61 -5.53 -10.79
C HIS A 71 25.67 -6.86 -11.56
N PRO A 72 26.73 -7.11 -12.35
CA PRO A 72 26.79 -8.26 -13.27
C PRO A 72 26.72 -9.63 -12.57
N GLY A 73 26.93 -9.69 -11.25
CA GLY A 73 26.77 -10.89 -10.43
C GLY A 73 25.36 -11.21 -10.01
N ILE A 74 24.39 -10.33 -10.27
CA ILE A 74 22.97 -10.48 -9.89
C ILE A 74 22.11 -10.11 -11.10
N HIS A 75 21.18 -10.99 -11.46
CA HIS A 75 20.22 -10.72 -12.53
C HIS A 75 18.81 -10.75 -11.99
N VAL A 76 18.11 -9.60 -12.02
CA VAL A 76 16.72 -9.47 -11.59
C VAL A 76 15.82 -9.53 -12.80
N THR A 77 14.78 -10.36 -12.73
CA THR A 77 13.67 -10.42 -13.69
C THR A 77 12.42 -9.85 -13.03
N TRP A 78 11.96 -8.69 -13.51
CA TRP A 78 10.73 -8.10 -13.03
C TRP A 78 9.50 -8.68 -13.72
N VAL A 79 8.50 -8.99 -12.92
CA VAL A 79 7.18 -9.45 -13.38
C VAL A 79 6.15 -8.41 -12.92
N GLN A 80 5.63 -7.67 -13.88
CA GLN A 80 4.58 -6.70 -13.60
C GLN A 80 3.30 -7.39 -13.11
N THR A 81 2.74 -6.86 -12.03
CA THR A 81 1.48 -7.31 -11.44
C THR A 81 0.43 -6.20 -11.50
N PRO A 82 -0.87 -6.49 -11.34
CA PRO A 82 -1.93 -5.46 -11.40
C PRO A 82 -1.87 -4.41 -10.27
N GLY A 83 -1.18 -4.71 -9.17
CA GLY A 83 -1.20 -3.92 -7.94
C GLY A 83 -2.40 -4.22 -7.04
N GLY A 84 -2.30 -3.81 -5.78
CA GLY A 84 -3.38 -3.97 -4.80
C GLY A 84 -3.82 -5.41 -4.56
N GLN A 85 -5.11 -5.58 -4.24
CA GLN A 85 -5.69 -6.87 -3.83
C GLN A 85 -5.39 -8.05 -4.77
N PRO A 86 -5.50 -7.94 -6.11
CA PRO A 86 -5.20 -9.07 -7.00
C PRO A 86 -3.75 -9.57 -6.88
N THR A 87 -2.81 -8.65 -6.65
CA THR A 87 -1.40 -9.02 -6.44
C THR A 87 -1.20 -9.71 -5.10
N TYR A 88 -1.84 -9.23 -4.04
CA TYR A 88 -1.75 -9.85 -2.72
C TYR A 88 -2.33 -11.25 -2.70
N ASP A 89 -3.49 -11.46 -3.33
CA ASP A 89 -4.11 -12.78 -3.46
C ASP A 89 -3.20 -13.77 -4.20
N LYS A 90 -2.54 -13.29 -5.27
CA LYS A 90 -1.55 -14.06 -6.01
C LYS A 90 -0.33 -14.41 -5.13
N MET A 91 0.20 -13.45 -4.38
CA MET A 91 1.33 -13.67 -3.48
C MET A 91 0.98 -14.64 -2.34
N PHE A 92 -0.17 -14.48 -1.68
CA PHE A 92 -0.61 -15.42 -0.64
C PHE A 92 -0.83 -16.84 -1.17
N THR A 93 -1.31 -16.96 -2.41
CA THR A 93 -1.45 -18.27 -3.08
C THR A 93 -0.09 -18.87 -3.36
N ALA A 94 0.85 -18.08 -3.83
CA ALA A 94 2.23 -18.52 -4.11
C ALA A 94 2.95 -18.97 -2.82
N ILE A 95 2.81 -18.23 -1.72
CA ILE A 95 3.33 -18.60 -0.40
C ILE A 95 2.79 -19.96 0.05
N LYS A 96 1.48 -20.18 -0.08
CA LYS A 96 0.87 -21.48 0.28
C LYS A 96 1.40 -22.63 -0.59
N ALA A 97 1.83 -22.34 -1.81
CA ALA A 97 2.37 -23.32 -2.76
C ALA A 97 3.91 -23.45 -2.68
N ASN A 98 4.58 -22.68 -1.81
CA ASN A 98 6.04 -22.52 -1.76
C ASN A 98 6.63 -22.17 -3.14
N ASN A 99 6.01 -21.27 -3.86
CA ASN A 99 6.35 -20.81 -5.21
C ASN A 99 6.24 -19.28 -5.34
N GLU A 100 6.53 -18.56 -4.27
CA GLU A 100 6.64 -17.11 -4.25
C GLU A 100 7.91 -16.64 -4.98
N PRO A 101 7.95 -15.38 -5.47
CA PRO A 101 9.15 -14.78 -6.04
C PRO A 101 10.24 -14.59 -4.99
N ASP A 102 11.45 -14.19 -5.40
CA ASP A 102 12.51 -13.83 -4.46
C ASP A 102 12.19 -12.52 -3.73
N LEU A 103 11.60 -11.56 -4.46
CA LEU A 103 11.19 -10.26 -3.91
C LEU A 103 9.75 -9.92 -4.29
N GLY A 104 9.13 -9.07 -3.47
CA GLY A 104 7.80 -8.55 -3.75
C GLY A 104 7.59 -7.13 -3.24
N GLN A 105 6.91 -6.33 -4.05
CA GLN A 105 6.39 -5.04 -3.61
C GLN A 105 5.15 -5.27 -2.74
N ILE A 106 5.13 -4.68 -1.54
CA ILE A 106 4.02 -4.74 -0.59
C ILE A 106 3.81 -3.36 0.00
N GLU A 107 2.56 -2.90 0.10
CA GLU A 107 2.25 -1.67 0.81
C GLU A 107 2.38 -1.86 2.34
N TYR A 108 2.71 -0.79 3.06
CA TYR A 108 2.92 -0.82 4.53
C TYR A 108 1.80 -1.51 5.29
N GLN A 109 0.54 -1.23 4.93
CA GLN A 109 -0.62 -1.77 5.64
C GLN A 109 -0.75 -3.29 5.53
N LEU A 110 -0.19 -3.91 4.49
CA LEU A 110 -0.24 -5.34 4.29
C LEU A 110 0.97 -6.08 4.88
N LEU A 111 2.03 -5.35 5.24
CA LEU A 111 3.27 -5.97 5.73
C LEU A 111 3.03 -6.90 6.95
N PRO A 112 2.22 -6.52 7.97
CA PRO A 112 1.91 -7.42 9.08
C PRO A 112 1.15 -8.70 8.66
N ASN A 113 0.32 -8.62 7.60
CA ASN A 113 -0.35 -9.80 7.05
C ASN A 113 0.66 -10.79 6.45
N PHE A 114 1.63 -10.29 5.69
CA PHE A 114 2.68 -11.13 5.09
C PHE A 114 3.63 -11.67 6.16
N GLU A 115 4.01 -10.84 7.14
CA GLU A 115 4.84 -11.27 8.28
C GLU A 115 4.20 -12.45 9.01
N SER A 116 2.90 -12.38 9.29
CA SER A 116 2.16 -13.44 10.01
C SER A 116 2.15 -14.79 9.28
N THR A 117 2.45 -14.83 7.99
CA THR A 117 2.64 -16.09 7.24
C THR A 117 3.98 -16.77 7.56
N GLY A 118 4.91 -16.05 8.17
CA GLY A 118 6.28 -16.50 8.40
C GLY A 118 7.15 -16.56 7.15
N ALA A 119 6.66 -16.07 5.98
CA ALA A 119 7.36 -16.18 4.70
C ALA A 119 8.41 -15.08 4.45
N LEU A 120 8.47 -14.03 5.27
CA LEU A 120 9.38 -12.91 5.07
C LEU A 120 10.73 -13.11 5.75
N VAL A 121 11.78 -12.65 5.08
CA VAL A 121 13.16 -12.62 5.62
C VAL A 121 13.32 -11.41 6.54
N ASP A 122 14.01 -11.59 7.67
CA ASP A 122 14.52 -10.49 8.48
C ASP A 122 15.74 -9.87 7.80
N LEU A 123 15.57 -8.69 7.25
CA LEU A 123 16.61 -7.95 6.51
C LEU A 123 17.70 -7.36 7.41
N ALA A 124 17.52 -7.35 8.73
CA ALA A 124 18.57 -6.94 9.67
C ALA A 124 19.84 -7.77 9.49
N GLN A 125 19.70 -9.07 9.13
CA GLN A 125 20.79 -9.99 8.86
C GLN A 125 21.64 -9.58 7.65
N TYR A 126 21.09 -8.73 6.78
CA TYR A 126 21.72 -8.25 5.54
C TYR A 126 22.02 -6.74 5.59
N GLY A 127 22.17 -6.17 6.79
CA GLY A 127 22.59 -4.81 7.01
C GLY A 127 21.51 -3.74 6.74
N ALA A 128 20.23 -4.11 6.73
CA ALA A 128 19.15 -3.11 6.56
C ALA A 128 19.13 -2.09 7.70
N GLY A 129 19.52 -2.49 8.93
CA GLY A 129 19.54 -1.61 10.09
C GLY A 129 20.36 -0.33 9.92
N ASP A 130 21.43 -0.40 9.12
CA ASP A 130 22.33 0.73 8.84
C ASP A 130 21.66 1.84 8.02
N LEU A 131 20.51 1.53 7.42
CA LEU A 131 19.77 2.46 6.56
C LEU A 131 18.75 3.31 7.33
N LYS A 132 18.47 3.00 8.60
CA LYS A 132 17.41 3.66 9.40
C LYS A 132 17.45 5.19 9.31
N SER A 133 18.61 5.78 9.44
CA SER A 133 18.78 7.26 9.44
C SER A 133 18.58 7.91 8.06
N GLN A 134 18.51 7.12 6.98
CA GLN A 134 18.31 7.61 5.62
C GLN A 134 16.84 7.80 5.27
N PHE A 135 15.93 7.20 6.02
CA PHE A 135 14.50 7.20 5.73
C PHE A 135 13.72 8.14 6.64
N VAL A 136 12.58 8.62 6.16
CA VAL A 136 11.61 9.36 6.97
C VAL A 136 11.21 8.49 8.18
N PRO A 137 11.28 8.99 9.43
CA PRO A 137 11.21 8.14 10.63
C PRO A 137 9.97 7.26 10.73
N TRP A 138 8.80 7.76 10.36
CA TRP A 138 7.58 6.98 10.45
C TRP A 138 7.56 5.79 9.45
N THR A 139 8.15 5.94 8.26
CA THR A 139 8.22 4.84 7.28
C THR A 139 9.09 3.70 7.77
N TRP A 140 10.18 4.04 8.47
CA TRP A 140 11.04 3.03 9.09
C TRP A 140 10.30 2.25 10.18
N ASN A 141 9.49 2.94 11.01
CA ASN A 141 8.70 2.29 12.03
C ASN A 141 7.67 1.32 11.46
N GLN A 142 7.18 1.56 10.24
CA GLN A 142 6.22 0.69 9.58
C GLN A 142 6.82 -0.63 9.08
N VAL A 143 8.12 -0.71 8.88
CA VAL A 143 8.81 -1.92 8.37
C VAL A 143 9.50 -2.73 9.47
N VAL A 144 9.51 -2.22 10.70
CA VAL A 144 10.05 -2.89 11.88
C VAL A 144 8.90 -3.49 12.67
N LEU A 145 8.79 -4.82 12.68
CA LEU A 145 7.79 -5.54 13.45
C LEU A 145 8.49 -6.37 14.54
N GLY A 146 8.22 -6.04 15.80
CA GLY A 146 9.00 -6.57 16.92
C GLY A 146 10.46 -6.09 16.87
N ASN A 147 11.40 -7.01 16.74
CA ASN A 147 12.84 -6.73 16.63
C ASN A 147 13.42 -6.96 15.24
N ALA A 148 12.59 -7.30 14.25
CA ALA A 148 13.02 -7.64 12.91
C ALA A 148 12.64 -6.55 11.90
N ILE A 149 13.42 -6.46 10.82
CA ILE A 149 13.21 -5.51 9.72
C ILE A 149 12.72 -6.35 8.53
N TYR A 150 11.45 -6.25 8.17
CA TYR A 150 10.86 -7.12 7.13
C TYR A 150 10.80 -6.50 5.75
N ALA A 151 11.07 -5.20 5.61
CA ALA A 151 11.06 -4.55 4.31
C ALA A 151 11.99 -3.33 4.26
N ILE A 152 12.26 -2.85 3.04
CA ILE A 152 12.89 -1.55 2.80
C ILE A 152 11.80 -0.56 2.40
N PRO A 153 11.67 0.62 3.05
CA PRO A 153 10.70 1.64 2.69
C PRO A 153 10.96 2.19 1.28
N GLY A 154 9.93 2.24 0.44
CA GLY A 154 10.04 2.76 -0.93
C GLY A 154 9.57 4.20 -1.06
N ASP A 155 8.29 4.43 -0.83
CA ASP A 155 7.67 5.75 -0.94
C ASP A 155 6.71 6.05 0.21
N THR A 156 6.15 7.24 0.20
CA THR A 156 5.26 7.75 1.23
C THR A 156 4.02 8.39 0.61
N GLY A 157 2.96 8.46 1.37
CA GLY A 157 1.71 9.06 0.93
C GLY A 157 1.12 10.07 1.93
N PRO A 158 1.89 11.09 2.42
CA PRO A 158 1.29 12.13 3.25
C PRO A 158 0.16 12.81 2.49
N LEU A 159 -0.90 13.22 3.20
CA LEU A 159 -2.10 13.73 2.58
C LEU A 159 -1.99 15.23 2.26
N GLY A 160 -2.58 15.61 1.14
CA GLY A 160 -2.81 17.00 0.75
C GLY A 160 -4.19 17.14 0.11
N MET A 161 -4.58 18.37 -0.16
CA MET A 161 -5.80 18.67 -0.89
C MET A 161 -5.47 19.18 -2.29
N TYR A 162 -5.78 18.38 -3.32
CA TYR A 162 -5.80 18.85 -4.69
C TYR A 162 -7.15 19.52 -4.95
N TYR A 163 -7.14 20.69 -5.61
CA TYR A 163 -8.37 21.45 -5.83
C TYR A 163 -8.37 22.15 -7.18
N ARG A 164 -9.56 22.32 -7.76
CA ARG A 164 -9.84 23.11 -8.96
C ARG A 164 -9.73 24.59 -8.62
N SER A 165 -8.53 25.13 -8.79
CA SER A 165 -8.22 26.55 -8.47
C SER A 165 -9.03 27.53 -9.33
N ASP A 166 -9.39 27.15 -10.54
CA ASP A 166 -10.28 27.91 -11.41
C ASP A 166 -11.71 28.01 -10.86
N LEU A 167 -12.28 26.91 -10.33
CA LEU A 167 -13.61 26.92 -9.70
C LEU A 167 -13.61 27.70 -8.38
N PHE A 168 -12.58 27.50 -7.54
CA PHE A 168 -12.44 28.25 -6.29
C PHE A 168 -12.37 29.75 -6.57
N LYS A 169 -11.61 30.16 -7.59
CA LYS A 169 -11.54 31.56 -8.03
C LYS A 169 -12.88 32.04 -8.61
N LYS A 170 -13.51 31.26 -9.49
CA LYS A 170 -14.79 31.60 -10.15
C LYS A 170 -15.89 31.88 -9.13
N TYR A 171 -15.98 31.05 -8.07
CA TYR A 171 -17.03 31.14 -7.06
C TYR A 171 -16.59 31.90 -5.80
N ASN A 172 -15.40 32.52 -5.83
CA ASN A 172 -14.82 33.28 -4.71
C ASN A 172 -14.76 32.44 -3.41
N ILE A 173 -14.30 31.19 -3.52
CA ILE A 173 -14.11 30.26 -2.41
C ILE A 173 -12.65 30.38 -1.95
N ALA A 174 -12.43 30.67 -0.66
CA ALA A 174 -11.10 30.60 -0.07
C ALA A 174 -10.63 29.16 0.07
N VAL A 175 -9.33 28.90 -0.09
CA VAL A 175 -8.74 27.58 0.15
C VAL A 175 -8.89 27.25 1.63
N PRO A 176 -9.62 26.18 2.01
CA PRO A 176 -9.88 25.84 3.39
C PRO A 176 -8.61 25.33 4.08
N THR A 177 -8.37 25.79 5.30
CA THR A 177 -7.29 25.35 6.18
C THR A 177 -7.80 24.47 7.32
N THR A 178 -9.12 24.39 7.51
CA THR A 178 -9.77 23.53 8.49
C THR A 178 -10.90 22.73 7.85
N TRP A 179 -11.26 21.60 8.45
CA TRP A 179 -12.40 20.78 7.99
C TRP A 179 -13.73 21.55 8.11
N ALA A 180 -13.87 22.46 9.09
CA ALA A 180 -15.04 23.34 9.17
C ALA A 180 -15.13 24.26 7.95
N GLN A 181 -14.02 24.91 7.58
CA GLN A 181 -13.96 25.75 6.37
C GLN A 181 -14.15 24.93 5.09
N TYR A 182 -13.72 23.68 5.08
CA TYR A 182 -13.95 22.78 3.96
C TYR A 182 -15.45 22.47 3.77
N ALA A 183 -16.18 22.24 4.86
CA ALA A 183 -17.63 22.07 4.80
C ALA A 183 -18.34 23.35 4.35
N ASP A 184 -17.90 24.53 4.79
CA ASP A 184 -18.44 25.83 4.32
C ASP A 184 -18.15 26.04 2.83
N ALA A 185 -16.95 25.67 2.36
CA ALA A 185 -16.60 25.70 0.94
C ALA A 185 -17.50 24.77 0.12
N ALA A 186 -17.82 23.59 0.64
CA ALA A 186 -18.73 22.63 0.00
C ALA A 186 -20.13 23.21 -0.19
N VAL A 187 -20.69 23.84 0.86
CA VAL A 187 -21.99 24.49 0.78
C VAL A 187 -21.98 25.63 -0.24
N LYS A 188 -20.94 26.46 -0.22
CA LYS A 188 -20.81 27.61 -1.13
C LYS A 188 -20.67 27.17 -2.59
N LEU A 189 -19.86 26.15 -2.85
CA LEU A 189 -19.67 25.60 -4.18
C LEU A 189 -20.98 25.06 -4.75
N HIS A 190 -21.65 24.18 -4.01
CA HIS A 190 -22.87 23.53 -4.46
C HIS A 190 -24.05 24.50 -4.61
N ALA A 191 -24.11 25.55 -3.78
CA ALA A 191 -25.09 26.62 -3.95
C ALA A 191 -24.85 27.47 -5.22
N ALA A 192 -23.57 27.66 -5.61
CA ALA A 192 -23.20 28.39 -6.82
C ALA A 192 -23.35 27.55 -8.10
N ASP A 193 -23.13 26.24 -8.00
CA ASP A 193 -23.25 25.26 -9.08
C ASP A 193 -23.74 23.92 -8.52
N PRO A 194 -25.04 23.60 -8.63
CA PRO A 194 -25.60 22.34 -8.11
C PRO A 194 -25.05 21.06 -8.78
N ASN A 195 -24.30 21.17 -9.89
CA ASN A 195 -23.63 20.04 -10.53
C ASN A 195 -22.19 19.84 -10.03
N SER A 196 -21.68 20.77 -9.21
CA SER A 196 -20.35 20.68 -8.61
C SER A 196 -20.42 20.24 -7.15
N TYR A 197 -19.64 19.25 -6.81
CA TYR A 197 -19.49 18.67 -5.48
C TYR A 197 -18.09 18.96 -4.97
N ILE A 198 -17.95 19.14 -3.65
CA ILE A 198 -16.62 19.46 -3.10
C ILE A 198 -15.63 18.31 -3.31
N SER A 199 -16.09 17.07 -3.16
CA SER A 199 -15.27 15.87 -3.29
C SER A 199 -16.15 14.65 -3.61
N ASP A 200 -15.51 13.50 -3.54
CA ASP A 200 -16.13 12.18 -3.53
C ASP A 200 -15.85 11.48 -2.20
N PHE A 201 -16.80 10.69 -1.72
CA PHE A 201 -16.60 9.70 -0.67
C PHE A 201 -16.64 8.32 -1.32
N ALA A 202 -15.46 7.76 -1.64
CA ALA A 202 -15.35 6.45 -2.25
C ALA A 202 -15.49 5.35 -1.17
N PRO A 203 -16.63 4.64 -1.06
CA PRO A 203 -16.88 3.74 0.07
C PRO A 203 -15.87 2.59 0.19
N LYS A 204 -15.31 2.14 -0.95
CA LYS A 204 -14.35 1.04 -0.99
C LYS A 204 -12.88 1.48 -0.85
N SER A 205 -12.63 2.76 -0.69
CA SER A 205 -11.29 3.32 -0.49
C SER A 205 -10.90 3.31 1.00
N GLY A 206 -10.83 2.12 1.60
CA GLY A 206 -10.54 1.95 3.02
C GLY A 206 -9.22 2.58 3.45
N GLY A 207 -8.19 2.54 2.60
CA GLY A 207 -6.91 3.18 2.85
C GLY A 207 -7.01 4.70 2.95
N TRP A 208 -7.82 5.33 2.10
CA TRP A 208 -8.09 6.76 2.13
C TRP A 208 -8.75 7.18 3.46
N PHE A 209 -9.83 6.49 3.86
CA PHE A 209 -10.49 6.77 5.14
C PHE A 209 -9.56 6.56 6.33
N THR A 210 -8.73 5.51 6.29
CA THR A 210 -7.71 5.25 7.31
C THR A 210 -6.72 6.40 7.41
N GLY A 211 -6.27 6.96 6.29
CA GLY A 211 -5.41 8.14 6.26
C GLY A 211 -6.05 9.37 6.92
N LEU A 212 -7.34 9.63 6.65
CA LEU A 212 -8.09 10.72 7.30
C LEU A 212 -8.26 10.49 8.82
N ALA A 213 -8.53 9.26 9.22
CA ALA A 213 -8.64 8.90 10.63
C ALA A 213 -7.28 9.02 11.34
N TRP A 214 -6.20 8.60 10.67
CA TRP A 214 -4.83 8.76 11.14
C TRP A 214 -4.47 10.23 11.36
N GLN A 215 -4.78 11.11 10.37
CA GLN A 215 -4.60 12.56 10.49
C GLN A 215 -5.31 13.14 11.73
N ASN A 216 -6.47 12.59 12.10
CA ASN A 216 -7.20 13.00 13.31
C ASN A 216 -6.65 12.36 14.60
N GLY A 217 -5.57 11.57 14.54
CA GLY A 217 -4.96 10.91 15.68
C GLY A 217 -5.64 9.59 16.08
N SER A 218 -6.37 8.97 15.16
CA SER A 218 -6.94 7.64 15.37
C SER A 218 -5.86 6.56 15.28
N HIS A 219 -5.90 5.59 16.18
CA HIS A 219 -5.12 4.36 16.15
C HIS A 219 -6.09 3.18 16.12
N PHE A 220 -6.18 2.51 14.96
CA PHE A 220 -7.10 1.37 14.78
C PHE A 220 -6.61 0.10 15.47
N PHE A 221 -5.30 -0.08 15.55
CA PHE A 221 -4.67 -1.22 16.17
C PHE A 221 -3.60 -0.79 17.15
N GLY A 222 -3.31 -1.65 18.11
CA GLY A 222 -2.25 -1.50 19.08
C GLY A 222 -1.97 -2.83 19.76
N ILE A 223 -0.93 -2.85 20.59
CA ILE A 223 -0.55 -4.01 21.41
C ILE A 223 -0.79 -3.65 22.89
N ASP A 224 -1.46 -4.54 23.60
CA ASP A 224 -1.67 -4.49 25.04
C ASP A 224 -1.16 -5.80 25.67
N GLY A 225 0.01 -5.76 26.25
CA GLY A 225 0.74 -6.95 26.71
C GLY A 225 1.07 -7.89 25.55
N GLN A 226 0.41 -9.05 25.49
CA GLN A 226 0.55 -10.04 24.42
C GLN A 226 -0.70 -10.10 23.52
N SER A 227 -1.61 -9.15 23.68
CA SER A 227 -2.89 -9.13 22.96
C SER A 227 -2.96 -7.95 22.02
N TRP A 228 -3.63 -8.11 20.89
CA TRP A 228 -4.01 -7.03 20.01
C TRP A 228 -5.15 -6.22 20.63
N LYS A 229 -5.04 -4.91 20.58
CA LYS A 229 -6.15 -3.99 20.81
C LYS A 229 -6.72 -3.56 19.46
N VAL A 230 -8.00 -3.80 19.24
CA VAL A 230 -8.73 -3.35 18.04
C VAL A 230 -9.61 -2.17 18.45
N ASN A 231 -9.40 -1.00 17.86
CA ASN A 231 -10.06 0.25 18.23
C ASN A 231 -10.44 1.08 16.99
N VAL A 232 -11.13 0.46 16.04
CA VAL A 232 -11.53 1.07 14.76
C VAL A 232 -12.57 2.16 14.98
N SER A 233 -13.52 1.92 15.90
CA SER A 233 -14.63 2.82 16.23
C SER A 233 -14.30 3.75 17.41
N ASN A 234 -13.09 4.33 17.42
CA ASN A 234 -12.67 5.29 18.45
C ASN A 234 -13.24 6.71 18.20
N PRO A 235 -13.18 7.62 19.19
CA PRO A 235 -13.74 8.97 19.04
C PRO A 235 -13.20 9.73 17.84
N GLN A 236 -11.92 9.57 17.49
CA GLN A 236 -11.28 10.27 16.38
C GLN A 236 -11.80 9.78 15.03
N SER A 237 -11.92 8.47 14.83
CA SER A 237 -12.49 7.91 13.60
C SER A 237 -13.99 8.19 13.50
N GLN A 238 -14.72 8.17 14.60
CA GLN A 238 -16.13 8.55 14.68
C GLN A 238 -16.34 10.02 14.28
N GLN A 239 -15.44 10.91 14.69
CA GLN A 239 -15.48 12.33 14.28
C GLN A 239 -15.33 12.48 12.76
N VAL A 240 -14.37 11.77 12.16
CA VAL A 240 -14.17 11.75 10.70
C VAL A 240 -15.42 11.21 9.99
N ALA A 241 -15.95 10.07 10.46
CA ALA A 241 -17.16 9.48 9.89
C ALA A 241 -18.38 10.42 9.99
N THR A 242 -18.57 11.09 11.14
CA THR A 242 -19.64 12.06 11.34
C THR A 242 -19.53 13.26 10.41
N PHE A 243 -18.31 13.74 10.20
CA PHE A 243 -18.04 14.84 9.27
C PHE A 243 -18.45 14.49 7.83
N TRP A 244 -17.97 13.35 7.32
CA TRP A 244 -18.29 12.91 5.97
C TRP A 244 -19.76 12.52 5.81
N GLN A 245 -20.38 11.93 6.85
CA GLN A 245 -21.83 11.69 6.87
C GLN A 245 -22.61 13.01 6.69
N GLY A 246 -22.20 14.09 7.38
CA GLY A 246 -22.82 15.38 7.25
C GLY A 246 -22.72 16.00 5.85
N LEU A 247 -21.63 15.71 5.11
CA LEU A 247 -21.51 16.11 3.69
C LEU A 247 -22.39 15.26 2.78
N LEU A 248 -22.48 13.95 3.04
CA LEU A 248 -23.36 13.02 2.31
C LEU A 248 -24.84 13.39 2.49
N ASP A 249 -25.29 13.62 3.71
CA ASP A 249 -26.67 13.96 4.04
C ASP A 249 -27.13 15.25 3.35
N LYS A 250 -26.21 16.20 3.19
CA LYS A 250 -26.42 17.47 2.48
C LYS A 250 -26.18 17.35 0.97
N LYS A 251 -25.82 16.17 0.46
CA LYS A 251 -25.48 15.92 -0.95
C LYS A 251 -24.38 16.84 -1.48
N LEU A 252 -23.36 17.10 -0.67
CA LEU A 252 -22.23 17.96 -1.01
C LEU A 252 -21.02 17.20 -1.55
N VAL A 253 -21.07 15.87 -1.50
CA VAL A 253 -20.08 14.93 -2.05
C VAL A 253 -20.77 13.86 -2.90
N LYS A 254 -20.04 13.34 -3.88
CA LYS A 254 -20.45 12.17 -4.66
C LYS A 254 -20.10 10.86 -3.90
N THR A 255 -20.59 9.74 -4.40
CA THR A 255 -20.27 8.40 -3.90
C THR A 255 -19.92 7.50 -5.09
N GLU A 256 -18.73 7.67 -5.62
CA GLU A 256 -18.26 6.92 -6.77
C GLU A 256 -17.13 5.95 -6.37
N THR A 257 -16.78 5.07 -7.27
CA THR A 257 -15.56 4.27 -7.13
C THR A 257 -14.41 5.11 -7.68
N ASP A 258 -13.43 5.41 -6.84
CA ASP A 258 -12.20 6.10 -7.23
C ASP A 258 -11.42 5.31 -8.32
N PHE A 259 -10.51 6.00 -9.02
CA PHE A 259 -9.68 5.45 -10.10
C PHE A 259 -10.45 4.90 -11.33
N THR A 260 -11.74 5.16 -11.45
CA THR A 260 -12.53 4.79 -12.63
C THR A 260 -12.54 5.91 -13.67
N THR A 261 -12.88 5.56 -14.92
CA THR A 261 -13.05 6.55 -16.00
C THR A 261 -14.10 7.60 -15.63
N GLY A 262 -15.20 7.22 -14.93
CA GLY A 262 -16.24 8.14 -14.46
C GLY A 262 -15.69 9.14 -13.45
N PHE A 263 -14.97 8.67 -12.46
CA PHE A 263 -14.32 9.51 -11.46
C PHE A 263 -13.35 10.54 -12.08
N TYR A 264 -12.47 10.09 -12.99
CA TYR A 264 -11.57 11.03 -13.70
C TYR A 264 -12.30 11.99 -14.64
N HIS A 265 -13.40 11.56 -15.26
CA HIS A 265 -14.27 12.47 -16.03
C HIS A 265 -14.80 13.59 -15.14
N ASP A 266 -15.26 13.27 -13.94
CA ASP A 266 -15.84 14.23 -13.00
C ASP A 266 -14.80 15.21 -12.42
N LEU A 267 -13.57 14.73 -12.17
CA LEU A 267 -12.45 15.61 -11.88
C LEU A 267 -12.15 16.56 -13.06
N GLY A 268 -12.20 16.06 -14.29
CA GLY A 268 -11.93 16.82 -15.49
C GLY A 268 -12.96 17.90 -15.78
N THR A 269 -14.23 17.61 -15.62
CA THR A 269 -15.35 18.55 -15.84
C THR A 269 -15.52 19.53 -14.68
N GLY A 270 -15.00 19.22 -13.50
CA GLY A 270 -15.21 19.99 -12.27
C GLY A 270 -16.49 19.62 -11.52
N ALA A 271 -17.13 18.52 -11.89
CA ALA A 271 -18.19 17.93 -11.08
C ALA A 271 -17.67 17.50 -9.70
N ILE A 272 -16.41 17.11 -9.60
CA ILE A 272 -15.67 16.96 -8.35
C ILE A 272 -14.57 18.03 -8.31
N ALA A 273 -14.64 18.92 -7.32
CA ALA A 273 -13.79 20.11 -7.24
C ALA A 273 -12.51 19.90 -6.43
N THR A 274 -12.47 18.93 -5.53
CA THR A 274 -11.25 18.58 -4.76
C THR A 274 -11.07 17.08 -4.65
N TRP A 275 -9.80 16.68 -4.47
CA TRP A 275 -9.45 15.32 -4.08
C TRP A 275 -8.43 15.38 -2.94
N ILE A 276 -8.79 14.83 -1.78
CA ILE A 276 -7.83 14.63 -0.70
C ILE A 276 -7.00 13.40 -1.06
N GLY A 277 -5.72 13.59 -1.26
CA GLY A 277 -4.85 12.53 -1.77
C GLY A 277 -3.39 12.70 -1.43
N ALA A 278 -2.61 11.69 -1.72
CA ALA A 278 -1.17 11.63 -1.49
C ALA A 278 -0.39 12.27 -2.67
N PRO A 279 0.94 12.43 -2.59
CA PRO A 279 1.75 13.02 -3.68
C PRO A 279 1.58 12.33 -5.03
N TRP A 280 1.46 10.99 -5.06
CA TRP A 280 1.24 10.22 -6.29
C TRP A 280 -0.11 10.54 -6.98
N THR A 281 -1.06 11.13 -6.26
CA THR A 281 -2.33 11.62 -6.81
C THR A 281 -2.09 12.69 -7.90
N ALA A 282 -1.01 13.47 -7.79
CA ALA A 282 -0.66 14.47 -8.80
C ALA A 282 -0.43 13.84 -10.18
N SER A 283 0.32 12.73 -10.23
CA SER A 283 0.56 11.98 -11.46
C SER A 283 -0.73 11.34 -11.96
N SER A 284 -1.53 10.80 -11.06
CA SER A 284 -2.83 10.17 -11.36
C SER A 284 -3.79 11.16 -12.03
N ILE A 285 -3.94 12.38 -11.48
CA ILE A 285 -4.77 13.42 -12.08
C ILE A 285 -4.19 13.85 -13.44
N SER A 286 -2.91 14.18 -13.53
CA SER A 286 -2.33 14.73 -14.77
C SER A 286 -2.36 13.74 -15.94
N THR A 287 -2.23 12.43 -15.64
CA THR A 287 -2.30 11.37 -16.66
C THR A 287 -3.72 11.12 -17.16
N ASN A 288 -4.69 11.06 -16.24
CA ASN A 288 -6.06 10.68 -16.57
C ASN A 288 -6.96 11.88 -16.90
N VAL A 289 -6.54 13.10 -16.56
CA VAL A 289 -7.28 14.36 -16.80
C VAL A 289 -6.39 15.37 -17.53
N PRO A 290 -5.86 15.08 -18.73
CA PRO A 290 -4.92 15.98 -19.42
C PRO A 290 -5.52 17.36 -19.73
N SER A 291 -6.84 17.46 -19.87
CA SER A 291 -7.59 18.72 -20.04
C SER A 291 -7.58 19.62 -18.80
N GLY A 292 -7.22 19.07 -17.63
CA GLY A 292 -7.14 19.82 -16.39
C GLY A 292 -5.86 20.62 -16.20
N LYS A 293 -4.95 20.63 -17.18
CA LYS A 293 -3.68 21.37 -17.09
C LYS A 293 -3.93 22.86 -16.81
N GLY A 294 -3.30 23.38 -15.75
CA GLY A 294 -3.44 24.77 -15.33
C GLY A 294 -4.73 25.09 -14.58
N LEU A 295 -5.58 24.09 -14.31
CA LEU A 295 -6.84 24.26 -13.58
C LEU A 295 -6.73 23.81 -12.11
N TRP A 296 -5.71 23.02 -11.79
CA TRP A 296 -5.51 22.42 -10.48
C TRP A 296 -4.39 23.07 -9.70
N SER A 297 -4.52 23.07 -8.39
CA SER A 297 -3.48 23.39 -7.42
C SER A 297 -3.54 22.43 -6.24
N ALA A 298 -2.50 22.42 -5.41
CA ALA A 298 -2.47 21.66 -4.17
C ALA A 298 -2.34 22.56 -2.96
N ALA A 299 -2.88 22.14 -1.83
CA ALA A 299 -2.78 22.79 -0.53
C ALA A 299 -2.55 21.74 0.57
N PRO A 300 -2.05 22.14 1.76
CA PRO A 300 -2.04 21.25 2.91
C PRO A 300 -3.44 20.69 3.20
N ILE A 301 -3.50 19.49 3.75
CA ILE A 301 -4.77 18.89 4.18
C ILE A 301 -5.44 19.80 5.22
N PRO A 302 -6.78 20.02 5.15
CA PRO A 302 -7.50 20.77 6.18
C PRO A 302 -7.31 20.14 7.57
N GLN A 303 -7.15 20.96 8.59
CA GLN A 303 -6.94 20.54 9.97
C GLN A 303 -8.24 20.52 10.76
N TRP A 304 -8.34 19.70 11.82
CA TRP A 304 -9.51 19.68 12.69
C TRP A 304 -9.62 20.94 13.54
N GLU A 305 -8.50 21.53 13.91
CA GLU A 305 -8.43 22.79 14.65
C GLU A 305 -7.46 23.76 13.97
N ALA A 306 -7.73 25.04 14.07
CA ALA A 306 -6.85 26.07 13.51
C ALA A 306 -5.46 26.01 14.18
N GLY A 307 -4.42 26.06 13.35
CA GLY A 307 -3.02 26.03 13.84
C GLY A 307 -2.44 24.63 14.09
N GLN A 308 -3.23 23.56 13.94
CA GLN A 308 -2.69 22.20 13.95
C GLN A 308 -1.86 21.95 12.68
N THR A 309 -0.93 20.97 12.81
CA THR A 309 -0.07 20.52 11.72
C THR A 309 0.03 18.99 11.77
N LYS A 310 -1.12 18.31 11.71
CA LYS A 310 -1.20 16.86 11.73
C LYS A 310 -1.47 16.32 10.33
N ASP A 311 -0.86 15.21 9.99
CA ASP A 311 -1.10 14.54 8.73
C ASP A 311 -1.32 13.05 8.92
N GLY A 312 -1.95 12.43 7.93
CA GLY A 312 -2.09 10.99 7.80
C GLY A 312 -1.35 10.51 6.56
N ASN A 313 -1.45 9.23 6.30
CA ASN A 313 -0.81 8.62 5.15
C ASN A 313 -1.78 7.73 4.38
N TRP A 314 -1.76 7.81 3.05
CA TRP A 314 -2.49 6.93 2.17
C TRP A 314 -1.57 6.28 1.14
N GLY A 315 -1.45 4.93 1.21
CA GLY A 315 -0.54 4.15 0.38
C GLY A 315 0.90 4.17 0.90
N GLY A 316 1.82 4.03 -0.02
CA GLY A 316 3.24 3.84 0.25
C GLY A 316 3.63 2.36 0.21
N SER A 317 4.70 2.08 -0.53
CA SER A 317 5.18 0.75 -0.84
C SER A 317 6.49 0.44 -0.16
N THR A 318 6.73 -0.86 -0.01
CA THR A 318 7.98 -1.43 0.53
C THR A 318 8.43 -2.61 -0.32
N GLU A 319 9.70 -2.98 -0.22
CA GLU A 319 10.22 -4.21 -0.81
C GLU A 319 10.55 -5.23 0.26
N VAL A 320 9.97 -6.43 0.09
CA VAL A 320 10.24 -7.59 0.93
C VAL A 320 11.06 -8.63 0.20
N VAL A 321 11.76 -9.47 0.97
CA VAL A 321 12.43 -10.68 0.48
C VAL A 321 11.72 -11.88 1.08
N PHE A 322 11.40 -12.88 0.22
CA PHE A 322 10.76 -14.11 0.66
C PHE A 322 11.79 -15.17 1.07
N LYS A 323 11.44 -15.94 2.13
CA LYS A 323 12.34 -16.97 2.68
C LYS A 323 12.63 -18.12 1.74
N SER A 324 11.78 -18.37 0.74
CA SER A 324 12.00 -19.38 -0.28
C SER A 324 13.09 -19.03 -1.27
N SER A 325 13.50 -17.75 -1.33
CA SER A 325 14.62 -17.31 -2.17
C SER A 325 15.88 -18.14 -1.89
N LYS A 326 16.55 -18.54 -2.96
CA LYS A 326 17.84 -19.22 -2.89
C LYS A 326 19.01 -18.24 -2.77
N HIS A 327 18.73 -16.95 -2.95
CA HIS A 327 19.68 -15.85 -2.97
C HIS A 327 19.22 -14.67 -2.09
N PRO A 328 18.89 -14.91 -0.79
CA PRO A 328 18.30 -13.88 0.05
C PRO A 328 19.23 -12.68 0.29
N LYS A 329 20.56 -12.90 0.23
CA LYS A 329 21.55 -11.83 0.37
C LYS A 329 21.52 -10.89 -0.84
N GLU A 330 21.54 -11.44 -2.03
CA GLU A 330 21.49 -10.70 -3.30
C GLU A 330 20.13 -10.03 -3.48
N ALA A 331 19.05 -10.68 -3.06
CA ALA A 331 17.72 -10.08 -3.02
C ALA A 331 17.67 -8.87 -2.07
N ALA A 332 18.23 -8.99 -0.87
CA ALA A 332 18.32 -7.88 0.07
C ALA A 332 19.21 -6.73 -0.47
N GLU A 333 20.26 -7.05 -1.23
CA GLU A 333 21.11 -6.05 -1.90
C GLU A 333 20.29 -5.25 -2.92
N PHE A 334 19.53 -5.94 -3.79
CA PHE A 334 18.65 -5.28 -4.75
C PHE A 334 17.57 -4.42 -4.05
N ALA A 335 16.88 -4.95 -3.04
CA ALA A 335 15.85 -4.21 -2.29
C ALA A 335 16.41 -2.91 -1.67
N LYS A 336 17.59 -2.98 -1.05
CA LYS A 336 18.28 -1.80 -0.51
C LYS A 336 18.65 -0.82 -1.60
N TRP A 337 19.28 -1.30 -2.69
CA TRP A 337 19.72 -0.46 -3.80
C TRP A 337 18.56 0.29 -4.43
N LEU A 338 17.41 -0.38 -4.60
CA LEU A 338 16.22 0.18 -5.27
C LEU A 338 15.77 1.51 -4.65
N TYR A 339 15.86 1.64 -3.33
CA TYR A 339 15.37 2.82 -2.60
C TYR A 339 16.49 3.65 -1.92
N THR A 340 17.75 3.34 -2.21
CA THR A 340 18.88 4.15 -1.72
C THR A 340 19.76 4.72 -2.84
N ASN A 341 19.70 4.14 -4.04
CA ASN A 341 20.45 4.65 -5.19
C ASN A 341 19.73 5.87 -5.80
N ASP A 342 20.45 6.96 -6.02
CA ASP A 342 19.86 8.23 -6.46
C ASP A 342 19.33 8.18 -7.91
N ASP A 343 19.97 7.41 -8.79
CA ASP A 343 19.50 7.23 -10.18
C ASP A 343 18.22 6.40 -10.21
N ALA A 344 18.13 5.32 -9.42
CA ALA A 344 16.92 4.52 -9.28
C ALA A 344 15.76 5.36 -8.72
N ILE A 345 16.03 6.15 -7.68
CA ILE A 345 15.04 7.07 -7.09
C ILE A 345 14.61 8.13 -8.11
N GLY A 346 15.55 8.66 -8.91
CA GLY A 346 15.23 9.59 -10.00
C GLY A 346 14.24 9.00 -11.00
N ILE A 347 14.43 7.74 -11.41
CA ILE A 347 13.47 7.00 -12.25
C ILE A 347 12.13 6.84 -11.52
N TYR A 348 12.16 6.45 -10.26
CA TYR A 348 10.97 6.24 -9.43
C TYR A 348 10.10 7.50 -9.35
N ILE A 349 10.70 8.66 -9.12
CA ILE A 349 10.00 9.95 -9.08
C ILE A 349 9.41 10.30 -10.45
N THR A 350 10.19 10.15 -11.53
CA THR A 350 9.79 10.63 -12.85
C THR A 350 8.77 9.73 -13.55
N GLU A 351 8.89 8.42 -13.38
CA GLU A 351 8.01 7.45 -14.06
C GLU A 351 6.74 7.12 -13.26
N ALA A 352 6.89 6.99 -11.95
CA ALA A 352 5.76 6.64 -11.08
C ALA A 352 5.08 7.85 -10.43
N GLY A 353 5.69 9.03 -10.43
CA GLY A 353 5.24 10.15 -9.60
C GLY A 353 5.36 9.84 -8.10
N ALA A 354 6.26 8.92 -7.73
CA ALA A 354 6.44 8.47 -6.37
C ALA A 354 7.03 9.57 -5.48
N TYR A 355 6.70 9.53 -4.20
CA TYR A 355 7.25 10.41 -3.18
C TYR A 355 8.18 9.61 -2.26
N PRO A 356 9.51 9.65 -2.47
CA PRO A 356 10.45 8.73 -1.86
C PRO A 356 10.44 8.75 -0.34
N ALA A 357 10.60 7.57 0.27
CA ALA A 357 10.80 7.44 1.71
C ALA A 357 12.22 7.87 2.14
N LYS A 358 13.19 7.90 1.22
CA LYS A 358 14.56 8.40 1.50
C LYS A 358 14.53 9.91 1.72
N THR A 359 14.90 10.35 2.93
CA THR A 359 14.83 11.76 3.36
C THR A 359 15.59 12.70 2.43
N ALA A 360 16.83 12.35 2.04
CA ALA A 360 17.64 13.18 1.16
C ALA A 360 17.02 13.37 -0.24
N ALA A 361 16.24 12.42 -0.71
CA ALA A 361 15.59 12.51 -2.01
C ALA A 361 14.45 13.54 -2.06
N LEU A 362 13.91 13.93 -0.91
CA LEU A 362 12.89 14.99 -0.81
C LEU A 362 13.45 16.37 -1.20
N ASP A 363 14.77 16.54 -1.20
CA ASP A 363 15.46 17.73 -1.66
C ASP A 363 15.91 17.65 -3.14
N SER A 364 15.53 16.58 -3.85
CA SER A 364 15.91 16.41 -5.26
C SER A 364 15.33 17.53 -6.13
N LYS A 365 16.09 17.91 -7.17
CA LYS A 365 15.66 18.95 -8.12
C LYS A 365 14.32 18.60 -8.79
N VAL A 366 14.05 17.32 -9.04
CA VAL A 366 12.82 16.86 -9.70
C VAL A 366 11.60 17.21 -8.86
N LEU A 367 11.62 16.88 -7.56
CA LEU A 367 10.51 17.18 -6.65
C LEU A 367 10.36 18.68 -6.39
N ASN A 368 11.46 19.44 -6.43
CA ASN A 368 11.47 20.88 -6.15
C ASN A 368 11.35 21.74 -7.43
N SER A 369 10.86 21.17 -8.52
CA SER A 369 10.59 21.90 -9.75
C SER A 369 9.14 22.33 -9.87
N PRO A 370 8.86 23.51 -10.46
CA PRO A 370 7.50 23.93 -10.77
C PRO A 370 6.79 22.90 -11.65
N ASN A 371 5.57 22.55 -11.30
CA ASN A 371 4.76 21.61 -12.08
C ASN A 371 3.77 22.37 -12.99
N PRO A 372 3.96 22.34 -14.32
CA PRO A 372 3.11 23.09 -15.26
C PRO A 372 1.65 22.65 -15.28
N TYR A 373 1.35 21.45 -14.85
CA TYR A 373 -0.03 20.97 -14.73
C TYR A 373 -0.75 21.67 -13.57
N TYR A 374 -0.02 21.97 -12.48
CA TYR A 374 -0.52 22.58 -11.24
C TYR A 374 -0.18 24.07 -11.15
N ASN A 375 -0.45 24.84 -12.19
CA ASN A 375 -0.20 26.30 -12.23
C ASN A 375 1.25 26.70 -11.94
N ASN A 376 2.23 25.88 -12.33
CA ASN A 376 3.64 26.01 -11.99
C ASN A 376 3.92 26.04 -10.48
N GLN A 377 3.02 25.47 -9.68
CA GLN A 377 3.24 25.28 -8.24
C GLN A 377 4.37 24.24 -8.03
N ASN A 378 5.22 24.49 -7.06
CA ASN A 378 6.09 23.45 -6.50
C ASN A 378 5.27 22.62 -5.50
N LEU A 379 4.87 21.41 -5.88
CA LEU A 379 4.07 20.55 -5.03
C LEU A 379 4.80 20.10 -3.75
N ASN A 380 6.14 20.09 -3.79
CA ASN A 380 6.95 19.74 -2.63
C ASN A 380 6.81 20.74 -1.47
N ASP A 381 6.41 21.99 -1.74
CA ASP A 381 6.08 22.97 -0.68
C ASP A 381 4.90 22.53 0.18
N VAL A 382 4.01 21.67 -0.35
CA VAL A 382 2.89 21.07 0.37
C VAL A 382 3.32 19.77 1.04
N PHE A 383 3.94 18.84 0.29
CA PHE A 383 4.12 17.46 0.73
C PHE A 383 5.36 17.23 1.59
N LYS A 384 6.42 18.04 1.45
CA LYS A 384 7.61 17.90 2.30
C LYS A 384 7.33 18.21 3.78
N PRO A 385 6.65 19.31 4.14
CA PRO A 385 6.17 19.50 5.51
C PRO A 385 5.22 18.40 5.97
N ALA A 386 4.24 18.01 5.13
CA ALA A 386 3.25 16.97 5.42
C ALA A 386 3.92 15.63 5.80
N SER A 387 4.97 15.22 5.08
CA SER A 387 5.68 13.96 5.35
C SER A 387 6.32 13.87 6.76
N THR A 388 6.61 15.02 7.38
CA THR A 388 7.16 15.09 8.74
C THR A 388 6.09 15.18 9.82
N GLN A 389 4.82 15.38 9.44
CA GLN A 389 3.68 15.59 10.34
C GLN A 389 2.83 14.31 10.52
N VAL A 390 3.17 13.24 9.80
CA VAL A 390 2.53 11.94 9.95
C VAL A 390 2.92 11.33 11.30
N ASP A 391 1.92 10.89 12.07
CA ASP A 391 2.16 10.24 13.37
C ASP A 391 2.91 8.93 13.19
N ALA A 392 4.12 8.87 13.72
CA ALA A 392 5.01 7.73 13.61
C ALA A 392 4.62 6.52 14.51
N THR A 393 3.61 6.68 15.35
CA THR A 393 3.18 5.64 16.30
C THR A 393 1.98 4.83 15.81
N PHE A 394 1.43 5.18 14.65
CA PHE A 394 0.34 4.42 14.03
C PHE A 394 0.77 3.00 13.69
N GLN A 395 -0.07 2.02 14.01
CA GLN A 395 0.19 0.60 13.79
C GLN A 395 -0.88 -0.03 12.91
N TRP A 396 -0.45 -0.88 11.98
CA TRP A 396 -1.32 -1.73 11.17
C TRP A 396 -1.60 -3.05 11.89
N GLY A 397 -2.81 -3.57 11.69
CA GLY A 397 -3.19 -4.87 12.23
C GLY A 397 -2.71 -6.05 11.35
N PRO A 398 -2.73 -7.27 11.89
CA PRO A 398 -2.27 -8.46 11.16
C PRO A 398 -3.30 -8.98 10.15
N THR A 399 -4.46 -8.37 10.02
CA THR A 399 -5.57 -8.81 9.17
C THR A 399 -6.12 -7.69 8.27
N MET A 400 -5.27 -6.76 7.87
CA MET A 400 -5.67 -5.56 7.11
C MET A 400 -6.36 -5.87 5.78
N ASN A 401 -6.03 -7.00 5.16
CA ASN A 401 -6.70 -7.43 3.95
C ASN A 401 -8.22 -7.61 4.16
N GLN A 402 -8.60 -8.39 5.18
CA GLN A 402 -10.02 -8.58 5.54
C GLN A 402 -10.63 -7.30 6.12
N PHE A 403 -9.86 -6.55 6.90
CA PHE A 403 -10.30 -5.27 7.45
C PHE A 403 -10.79 -4.31 6.38
N TYR A 404 -10.03 -4.12 5.28
CA TYR A 404 -10.44 -3.22 4.20
C TYR A 404 -11.65 -3.72 3.41
N LEU A 405 -11.80 -5.03 3.24
CA LEU A 405 -13.01 -5.61 2.64
C LEU A 405 -14.24 -5.30 3.51
N ASP A 406 -14.17 -5.59 4.81
CA ASP A 406 -15.27 -5.35 5.75
C ASP A 406 -15.61 -3.84 5.85
N LEU A 407 -14.60 -2.98 5.94
CA LEU A 407 -14.80 -1.53 6.00
C LEU A 407 -15.49 -1.01 4.73
N GLY A 408 -15.00 -1.44 3.57
CA GLY A 408 -15.57 -1.04 2.27
C GLY A 408 -17.01 -1.50 2.09
N ASP A 409 -17.34 -2.71 2.51
CA ASP A 409 -18.71 -3.26 2.44
C ASP A 409 -19.64 -2.53 3.41
N ASN A 410 -19.17 -2.27 4.64
CA ASN A 410 -19.95 -1.53 5.63
C ASN A 410 -20.18 -0.07 5.21
N PHE A 411 -19.17 0.62 4.68
CA PHE A 411 -19.36 1.96 4.12
C PHE A 411 -20.27 1.97 2.89
N SER A 412 -20.16 0.97 2.02
CA SER A 412 -21.08 0.82 0.87
C SER A 412 -22.53 0.64 1.34
N ASN A 413 -22.75 -0.13 2.42
CA ASN A 413 -24.08 -0.25 3.03
C ASN A 413 -24.58 1.10 3.56
N ALA A 414 -23.75 1.85 4.28
CA ALA A 414 -24.11 3.15 4.83
C ALA A 414 -24.46 4.16 3.72
N THR A 415 -23.61 4.29 2.68
CA THR A 415 -23.89 5.20 1.55
C THR A 415 -25.12 4.81 0.73
N ASN A 416 -25.54 3.54 0.80
CA ASN A 416 -26.81 3.05 0.22
C ASN A 416 -27.98 3.14 1.19
N GLY A 417 -27.89 3.92 2.28
CA GLY A 417 -28.98 4.18 3.22
C GLY A 417 -29.25 3.05 4.23
N LYS A 418 -28.29 2.13 4.42
CA LYS A 418 -28.40 1.04 5.41
C LYS A 418 -27.55 1.38 6.67
N GLY A 419 -27.93 2.41 7.38
CA GLY A 419 -27.21 2.91 8.55
C GLY A 419 -26.34 4.15 8.23
N THR A 420 -25.44 4.48 9.14
CA THR A 420 -24.54 5.62 9.05
C THR A 420 -23.09 5.17 8.89
N LEU A 421 -22.18 6.09 8.52
CA LEU A 421 -20.74 5.79 8.48
C LEU A 421 -20.20 5.45 9.88
N THR A 422 -20.80 5.98 10.95
CA THR A 422 -20.44 5.63 12.34
C THR A 422 -20.89 4.24 12.74
N ASP A 423 -22.08 3.79 12.27
CA ASP A 423 -22.52 2.39 12.43
C ASP A 423 -21.59 1.44 11.67
N ALA A 424 -21.15 1.84 10.47
CA ALA A 424 -20.22 1.08 9.65
C ALA A 424 -18.86 0.85 10.36
N LEU A 425 -18.32 1.87 11.06
CA LEU A 425 -17.10 1.71 11.87
C LEU A 425 -17.32 0.72 13.02
N SER A 426 -18.47 0.78 13.69
CA SER A 426 -18.80 -0.12 14.80
C SER A 426 -18.96 -1.57 14.32
N ALA A 427 -19.59 -1.76 13.16
CA ALA A 427 -19.70 -3.07 12.50
C ALA A 427 -18.31 -3.61 12.10
N THR A 428 -17.45 -2.75 11.53
CA THR A 428 -16.07 -3.11 11.16
C THR A 428 -15.23 -3.46 12.38
N GLN A 429 -15.35 -2.73 13.49
CA GLN A 429 -14.73 -3.07 14.78
C GLN A 429 -15.09 -4.50 15.19
N THR A 430 -16.37 -4.83 15.12
CA THR A 430 -16.90 -6.14 15.54
C THR A 430 -16.42 -7.27 14.62
N SER A 431 -16.52 -7.08 13.29
CA SER A 431 -16.07 -8.08 12.33
C SER A 431 -14.56 -8.30 12.38
N THR A 432 -13.77 -7.24 12.50
CA THR A 432 -12.30 -7.33 12.65
C THR A 432 -11.92 -8.11 13.91
N THR A 433 -12.51 -7.77 15.06
CA THR A 433 -12.26 -8.47 16.33
C THR A 433 -12.60 -9.95 16.23
N THR A 434 -13.76 -10.26 15.63
CA THR A 434 -14.22 -11.63 15.42
C THR A 434 -13.30 -12.41 14.50
N PHE A 435 -12.90 -11.80 13.39
CA PHE A 435 -12.01 -12.42 12.42
C PHE A 435 -10.64 -12.69 13.02
N MET A 436 -10.04 -11.73 13.73
CA MET A 436 -8.75 -11.90 14.39
C MET A 436 -8.79 -13.04 15.41
N LYS A 437 -9.83 -13.11 16.27
CA LYS A 437 -10.02 -14.23 17.20
C LYS A 437 -10.14 -15.58 16.49
N LYS A 438 -10.84 -15.64 15.36
CA LYS A 438 -10.98 -16.85 14.52
C LYS A 438 -9.64 -17.28 13.90
N GLN A 439 -8.76 -16.33 13.61
CA GLN A 439 -7.39 -16.60 13.12
C GLN A 439 -6.41 -17.00 14.25
N GLY A 440 -6.86 -17.04 15.50
CA GLY A 440 -6.04 -17.43 16.65
C GLY A 440 -5.30 -16.29 17.34
N TYR A 441 -5.54 -15.04 16.94
CA TYR A 441 -4.95 -13.89 17.64
C TYR A 441 -5.63 -13.67 18.99
N SER A 442 -4.82 -13.38 20.02
CA SER A 442 -5.32 -12.84 21.28
C SER A 442 -5.74 -11.39 21.06
N VAL A 443 -6.99 -11.06 21.38
CA VAL A 443 -7.53 -9.70 21.25
C VAL A 443 -8.11 -9.28 22.60
N SER A 444 -7.56 -8.18 23.16
CA SER A 444 -8.09 -7.56 24.38
C SER A 444 -9.45 -6.88 24.09
N ASN A 445 -10.27 -6.83 25.13
CA ASN A 445 -11.60 -6.20 25.04
C ASN A 445 -11.50 -4.68 25.09
#